data_d1c408b9c8426a5f1cb701be8d896553
#
_entry.id   d1c408b9c8426a5f1cb701be8d896553
#
_cell.length_a   1.000
_cell.length_b   1.000
_cell.length_c   1.000
_cell.angle_alpha   90.00
_cell.angle_beta   90.00
_cell.angle_gamma   90.00
#
_symmetry.space_group_name_H-M   'P 1'
#
loop_
_entity.id
_entity.type
_entity.pdbx_description
1 polymer ?
#
loop_
_entity_poly.entity_id
_entity_poly.type
_entity_poly.pdbx_seq_one_letter_code
_entity_poly.pdbx_strand_id
1 'polypeptide(L)'
;SYLQQVAHVFAHHVGADLSKYTFVFPNHRAGLFFRKYLALSLSKSIFAPQILTINECFASLSDQTVTDQLTLLLRLYKIYIKQRAQAESLEQFLYWGKMMLADFSEIDNHLVQDVKSLYSLIEDMHDIDEHFASLSPQQIEAIQRFWGEFHHSVQQNNNSEIHHKFLRTWQLLYPLYKGLQDDLLQDGLTYEGLLHRQVIEQWNEIPQDRFHEQYVFIGFNAMTESE
;
A
#
# COMPACT_ATOMS: atom_id res chain seq x y z
N SER A 1 -10.88 1.13 28.39
CA SER A 1 -10.24 0.60 27.16
C SER A 1 -8.83 1.14 27.06
N TYR A 2 -7.97 0.49 26.29
CA TYR A 2 -6.60 0.94 26.03
C TYR A 2 -6.55 2.41 25.54
N LEU A 3 -7.33 2.76 24.52
CA LEU A 3 -7.40 4.12 24.00
C LEU A 3 -7.84 5.15 25.05
N GLN A 4 -8.71 4.76 25.98
CA GLN A 4 -9.14 5.62 27.07
C GLN A 4 -7.99 5.90 28.06
N GLN A 5 -7.19 4.89 28.38
CA GLN A 5 -6.02 5.06 29.25
C GLN A 5 -4.98 5.96 28.61
N VAL A 6 -4.67 5.75 27.33
CA VAL A 6 -3.73 6.59 26.58
C VAL A 6 -4.23 8.04 26.54
N ALA A 7 -5.50 8.28 26.21
CA ALA A 7 -6.09 9.62 26.18
C ALA A 7 -6.00 10.32 27.56
N HIS A 8 -6.26 9.58 28.65
CA HIS A 8 -6.15 10.10 29.99
C HIS A 8 -4.70 10.52 30.35
N VAL A 9 -3.72 9.68 30.00
CA VAL A 9 -2.29 9.98 30.23
C VAL A 9 -1.91 11.28 29.51
N PHE A 10 -2.23 11.41 28.23
CA PHE A 10 -1.90 12.62 27.46
C PHE A 10 -2.63 13.86 27.97
N ALA A 11 -3.91 13.76 28.33
CA ALA A 11 -4.67 14.87 28.87
C ALA A 11 -4.06 15.42 30.17
N HIS A 12 -3.53 14.56 31.04
CA HIS A 12 -2.97 14.95 32.34
C HIS A 12 -1.51 15.39 32.30
N HIS A 13 -0.68 14.75 31.44
CA HIS A 13 0.77 15.03 31.43
C HIS A 13 1.16 16.12 30.42
N VAL A 14 0.42 16.30 29.34
CA VAL A 14 0.75 17.24 28.26
C VAL A 14 -0.15 18.48 28.31
N GLY A 15 -1.44 18.33 28.63
CA GLY A 15 -2.34 19.45 28.86
C GLY A 15 -2.45 20.39 27.62
N ALA A 16 -2.07 21.66 27.79
CA ALA A 16 -2.20 22.69 26.77
C ALA A 16 -1.28 22.48 25.55
N ASP A 17 -0.18 21.75 25.72
CA ASP A 17 0.77 21.47 24.62
C ASP A 17 0.33 20.36 23.66
N LEU A 18 -0.84 19.78 23.88
CA LEU A 18 -1.42 18.74 23.01
C LEU A 18 -1.53 19.18 21.52
N SER A 19 -1.68 20.46 21.26
CA SER A 19 -1.74 21.00 19.90
C SER A 19 -0.45 20.77 19.07
N LYS A 20 0.67 20.48 19.73
CA LYS A 20 1.96 20.17 19.09
C LYS A 20 2.08 18.71 18.65
N TYR A 21 1.15 17.86 19.12
CA TYR A 21 1.15 16.43 18.87
C TYR A 21 0.26 16.08 17.68
N THR A 22 0.75 15.16 16.86
CA THR A 22 0.00 14.48 15.81
C THR A 22 -0.14 13.02 16.21
N PHE A 23 -1.37 12.59 16.46
CA PHE A 23 -1.68 11.21 16.80
C PHE A 23 -2.04 10.44 15.55
N VAL A 24 -1.30 9.36 15.29
CA VAL A 24 -1.49 8.52 14.11
C VAL A 24 -2.10 7.18 14.52
N PHE A 25 -3.12 6.76 13.79
CA PHE A 25 -3.89 5.54 14.05
C PHE A 25 -3.95 4.67 12.78
N PRO A 26 -4.14 3.33 12.93
CA PRO A 26 -4.30 2.44 11.79
C PRO A 26 -5.60 2.67 11.01
N ASN A 27 -6.61 3.31 11.61
CA ASN A 27 -7.89 3.59 10.97
C ASN A 27 -8.65 4.75 11.64
N HIS A 28 -9.58 5.35 10.91
CA HIS A 28 -10.41 6.47 11.39
C HIS A 28 -11.20 6.18 12.67
N ARG A 29 -11.68 4.93 12.83
CA ARG A 29 -12.49 4.55 14.00
C ARG A 29 -11.70 4.68 15.28
N ALA A 30 -10.45 4.21 15.31
CA ALA A 30 -9.57 4.34 16.47
C ALA A 30 -9.34 5.82 16.83
N GLY A 31 -9.03 6.67 15.83
CA GLY A 31 -8.85 8.11 15.99
C GLY A 31 -10.10 8.79 16.53
N LEU A 32 -11.30 8.42 16.07
CA LEU A 32 -12.56 8.96 16.54
C LEU A 32 -12.81 8.64 18.03
N PHE A 33 -12.57 7.38 18.45
CA PHE A 33 -12.71 7.00 19.84
C PHE A 33 -11.66 7.68 20.73
N PHE A 34 -10.43 7.79 20.26
CA PHE A 34 -9.38 8.51 20.98
C PHE A 34 -9.78 9.98 21.19
N ARG A 35 -10.24 10.67 20.16
CA ARG A 35 -10.75 12.06 20.25
C ARG A 35 -11.84 12.20 21.29
N LYS A 36 -12.80 11.27 21.31
CA LYS A 36 -13.88 11.24 22.31
C LYS A 36 -13.33 11.09 23.73
N TYR A 37 -12.42 10.14 23.95
CA TYR A 37 -11.86 9.91 25.29
C TYR A 37 -10.96 11.07 25.73
N LEU A 38 -10.22 11.67 24.82
CA LEU A 38 -9.40 12.84 25.09
C LEU A 38 -10.29 14.00 25.55
N ALA A 39 -11.37 14.30 24.82
CA ALA A 39 -12.32 15.34 25.18
C ALA A 39 -12.97 15.12 26.57
N LEU A 40 -13.27 13.86 26.92
CA LEU A 40 -13.81 13.52 28.24
C LEU A 40 -12.80 13.63 29.38
N SER A 41 -11.50 13.53 29.07
CA SER A 41 -10.42 13.60 30.06
C SER A 41 -9.90 15.02 30.31
N LEU A 42 -10.26 15.96 29.45
CA LEU A 42 -9.84 17.36 29.56
C LEU A 42 -10.82 18.15 30.43
N SER A 43 -10.29 18.91 31.37
CA SER A 43 -11.05 19.82 32.25
C SER A 43 -11.21 21.23 31.71
N LYS A 44 -10.44 21.58 30.67
CA LYS A 44 -10.41 22.92 30.04
C LYS A 44 -10.43 22.80 28.53
N SER A 45 -10.93 23.83 27.84
CA SER A 45 -10.80 23.95 26.40
C SER A 45 -9.33 24.12 26.00
N ILE A 46 -8.89 23.33 25.02
CA ILE A 46 -7.54 23.40 24.44
C ILE A 46 -7.64 23.42 22.92
N PHE A 47 -6.55 23.81 22.25
CA PHE A 47 -6.41 23.57 20.83
C PHE A 47 -6.27 22.06 20.60
N ALA A 48 -7.13 21.53 19.73
CA ALA A 48 -7.16 20.08 19.47
C ALA A 48 -5.85 19.63 18.80
N PRO A 49 -5.29 18.48 19.21
CA PRO A 49 -4.19 17.87 18.48
C PRO A 49 -4.68 17.39 17.11
N GLN A 50 -3.74 17.21 16.20
CA GLN A 50 -4.02 16.57 14.92
C GLN A 50 -4.19 15.06 15.14
N ILE A 51 -5.19 14.48 14.48
CA ILE A 51 -5.50 13.04 14.55
C ILE A 51 -5.65 12.54 13.14
N LEU A 52 -4.74 11.68 12.72
CA LEU A 52 -4.60 11.15 11.36
C LEU A 52 -4.67 9.63 11.37
N THR A 53 -5.08 9.05 10.27
CA THR A 53 -4.73 7.67 9.93
C THR A 53 -3.32 7.61 9.36
N ILE A 54 -2.74 6.40 9.27
CA ILE A 54 -1.43 6.21 8.67
C ILE A 54 -1.43 6.71 7.20
N ASN A 55 -2.46 6.39 6.43
CA ASN A 55 -2.59 6.83 5.04
C ASN A 55 -2.69 8.36 4.92
N GLU A 56 -3.43 9.02 5.82
CA GLU A 56 -3.47 10.49 5.86
C GLU A 56 -2.14 11.11 6.27
N CYS A 57 -1.39 10.44 7.16
CA CYS A 57 -0.05 10.86 7.53
C CYS A 57 0.88 10.84 6.31
N PHE A 58 0.93 9.74 5.57
CA PHE A 58 1.72 9.66 4.32
C PHE A 58 1.24 10.68 3.27
N ALA A 59 -0.07 10.84 3.11
CA ALA A 59 -0.63 11.81 2.16
C ALA A 59 -0.23 13.26 2.49
N SER A 60 -0.07 13.60 3.78
CA SER A 60 0.39 14.93 4.19
C SER A 60 1.86 15.23 3.81
N LEU A 61 2.64 14.19 3.59
CA LEU A 61 4.06 14.28 3.22
C LEU A 61 4.31 14.27 1.70
N SER A 62 3.25 14.13 0.89
CA SER A 62 3.34 14.04 -0.58
C SER A 62 2.49 15.11 -1.27
N ASP A 63 2.86 15.42 -2.51
CA ASP A 63 2.04 16.26 -3.40
C ASP A 63 1.07 15.45 -4.26
N GLN A 64 1.14 14.12 -4.18
CA GLN A 64 0.30 13.25 -4.97
C GLN A 64 -1.06 13.00 -4.32
N THR A 65 -2.05 12.75 -5.16
CA THR A 65 -3.42 12.47 -4.72
C THR A 65 -3.73 10.99 -4.92
N VAL A 66 -4.15 10.32 -3.84
CA VAL A 66 -4.63 8.93 -3.94
C VAL A 66 -5.93 8.91 -4.74
N THR A 67 -5.95 8.13 -5.83
CA THR A 67 -7.12 8.01 -6.69
C THR A 67 -7.96 6.76 -6.34
N ASP A 68 -9.20 6.74 -6.80
CA ASP A 68 -10.12 5.62 -6.55
C ASP A 68 -9.78 4.38 -7.38
N GLN A 69 -10.26 3.23 -6.91
CA GLN A 69 -10.00 1.93 -7.51
C GLN A 69 -10.51 1.82 -8.95
N LEU A 70 -11.63 2.46 -9.29
CA LEU A 70 -12.18 2.39 -10.64
C LEU A 70 -11.29 3.13 -11.63
N THR A 71 -10.80 4.30 -11.24
CA THR A 71 -9.84 5.08 -12.03
C THR A 71 -8.56 4.27 -12.26
N LEU A 72 -8.02 3.63 -11.22
CA LEU A 72 -6.84 2.75 -11.33
C LEU A 72 -7.07 1.60 -12.31
N LEU A 73 -8.22 0.92 -12.20
CA LEU A 73 -8.57 -0.20 -13.09
C LEU A 73 -8.68 0.23 -14.55
N LEU A 74 -9.31 1.38 -14.82
CA LEU A 74 -9.48 1.90 -16.18
C LEU A 74 -8.14 2.32 -16.77
N ARG A 75 -7.25 2.93 -15.98
CA ARG A 75 -5.89 3.28 -16.41
C ARG A 75 -5.07 2.03 -16.70
N LEU A 76 -5.09 1.06 -15.80
CA LEU A 76 -4.40 -0.21 -15.99
C LEU A 76 -4.91 -0.94 -17.24
N TYR A 77 -6.22 -0.94 -17.48
CA TYR A 77 -6.80 -1.52 -18.69
C TYR A 77 -6.33 -0.82 -19.99
N LYS A 78 -6.24 0.52 -19.99
CA LYS A 78 -5.69 1.26 -21.13
C LYS A 78 -4.24 0.87 -21.46
N ILE A 79 -3.45 0.62 -20.43
CA ILE A 79 -2.06 0.17 -20.61
C ILE A 79 -2.04 -1.27 -21.13
N TYR A 80 -2.89 -2.13 -20.55
CA TYR A 80 -3.02 -3.53 -20.92
C TYR A 80 -3.37 -3.72 -22.41
N ILE A 81 -4.38 -3.01 -22.93
CA ILE A 81 -4.78 -3.12 -24.35
C ILE A 81 -3.71 -2.63 -25.32
N LYS A 82 -2.84 -1.70 -24.92
CA LYS A 82 -1.70 -1.24 -25.74
C LYS A 82 -0.61 -2.30 -25.89
N GLN A 83 -0.49 -3.19 -24.90
CA GLN A 83 0.56 -4.23 -24.85
C GLN A 83 0.12 -5.55 -25.47
N ARG A 84 -1.14 -5.69 -25.85
CA ARG A 84 -1.71 -6.97 -26.30
C ARG A 84 -2.56 -6.80 -27.57
N ALA A 85 -2.15 -7.46 -28.65
CA ALA A 85 -2.85 -7.39 -29.94
C ALA A 85 -4.29 -7.96 -29.88
N GLN A 86 -4.55 -8.90 -28.97
CA GLN A 86 -5.87 -9.47 -28.69
C GLN A 86 -6.14 -9.36 -27.18
N ALA A 87 -6.51 -8.16 -26.74
CA ALA A 87 -6.87 -7.92 -25.37
C ALA A 87 -8.29 -8.47 -25.07
N GLU A 88 -8.46 -8.94 -23.85
CA GLU A 88 -9.77 -9.34 -23.31
C GLU A 88 -10.69 -8.11 -23.16
N SER A 89 -12.00 -8.35 -23.08
CA SER A 89 -12.95 -7.27 -22.81
C SER A 89 -12.70 -6.64 -21.44
N LEU A 90 -13.14 -5.40 -21.24
CA LEU A 90 -13.03 -4.71 -19.95
C LEU A 90 -13.65 -5.53 -18.82
N GLU A 91 -14.81 -6.18 -19.05
CA GLU A 91 -15.49 -6.99 -18.06
C GLU A 91 -14.63 -8.16 -17.56
N GLN A 92 -13.98 -8.87 -18.48
CA GLN A 92 -13.06 -9.96 -18.14
C GLN A 92 -11.80 -9.45 -17.43
N PHE A 93 -11.28 -8.31 -17.88
CA PHE A 93 -10.11 -7.68 -17.28
C PHE A 93 -10.36 -7.20 -15.85
N LEU A 94 -11.55 -6.70 -15.52
CA LEU A 94 -11.85 -6.16 -14.18
C LEU A 94 -11.55 -7.16 -13.05
N TYR A 95 -11.75 -8.45 -13.29
CA TYR A 95 -11.42 -9.48 -12.31
C TYR A 95 -9.90 -9.56 -12.07
N TRP A 96 -9.12 -9.67 -13.14
CA TRP A 96 -7.65 -9.73 -13.08
C TRP A 96 -7.04 -8.41 -12.64
N GLY A 97 -7.57 -7.30 -13.13
CA GLY A 97 -7.09 -5.98 -12.81
C GLY A 97 -7.16 -5.66 -11.32
N LYS A 98 -8.22 -6.11 -10.61
CA LYS A 98 -8.32 -5.96 -9.16
C LYS A 98 -7.23 -6.74 -8.42
N MET A 99 -6.96 -7.96 -8.85
CA MET A 99 -5.89 -8.77 -8.26
C MET A 99 -4.53 -8.11 -8.48
N MET A 100 -4.23 -7.68 -9.72
CA MET A 100 -2.97 -6.99 -10.03
C MET A 100 -2.78 -5.72 -9.20
N LEU A 101 -3.82 -4.89 -9.02
CA LEU A 101 -3.73 -3.68 -8.20
C LEU A 101 -3.45 -4.00 -6.72
N ALA A 102 -4.07 -5.05 -6.18
CA ALA A 102 -3.79 -5.50 -4.82
C ALA A 102 -2.32 -5.93 -4.68
N ASP A 103 -1.82 -6.73 -5.62
CA ASP A 103 -0.43 -7.19 -5.61
C ASP A 103 0.58 -6.06 -5.79
N PHE A 104 0.31 -5.11 -6.69
CA PHE A 104 1.15 -3.94 -6.86
C PHE A 104 1.23 -3.12 -5.58
N SER A 105 0.09 -2.96 -4.87
CA SER A 105 0.06 -2.26 -3.59
C SER A 105 0.85 -3.02 -2.50
N GLU A 106 0.75 -4.35 -2.45
CA GLU A 106 1.54 -5.18 -1.52
C GLU A 106 3.05 -5.10 -1.80
N ILE A 107 3.45 -5.19 -3.07
CA ILE A 107 4.85 -5.04 -3.50
C ILE A 107 5.41 -3.68 -3.05
N ASP A 108 4.62 -2.62 -3.20
CA ASP A 108 5.01 -1.28 -2.81
C ASP A 108 5.06 -1.11 -1.29
N ASN A 109 4.06 -1.60 -0.55
CA ASN A 109 4.03 -1.58 0.91
C ASN A 109 5.20 -2.33 1.54
N HIS A 110 5.66 -3.41 0.91
CA HIS A 110 6.82 -4.19 1.35
C HIS A 110 8.15 -3.70 0.76
N LEU A 111 8.18 -2.55 0.09
CA LEU A 111 9.37 -1.92 -0.48
C LEU A 111 10.25 -2.88 -1.30
N VAL A 112 9.64 -3.82 -2.03
CA VAL A 112 10.38 -4.78 -2.85
C VAL A 112 11.29 -4.05 -3.83
N GLN A 113 12.60 -4.23 -3.72
CA GLN A 113 13.60 -3.44 -4.45
C GLN A 113 13.69 -3.83 -5.92
N ASP A 114 13.71 -5.11 -6.21
CA ASP A 114 13.85 -5.62 -7.59
C ASP A 114 12.58 -6.29 -8.09
N VAL A 115 11.54 -5.47 -8.31
CA VAL A 115 10.25 -5.91 -8.84
C VAL A 115 10.40 -6.54 -10.23
N LYS A 116 11.37 -6.08 -11.02
CA LYS A 116 11.63 -6.66 -12.35
C LYS A 116 12.11 -8.09 -12.24
N SER A 117 13.09 -8.36 -11.40
CA SER A 117 13.58 -9.72 -11.16
C SER A 117 12.50 -10.59 -10.54
N LEU A 118 11.71 -10.07 -9.60
CA LEU A 118 10.57 -10.78 -9.03
C LEU A 118 9.64 -11.33 -10.11
N TYR A 119 9.29 -10.51 -11.11
CA TYR A 119 8.41 -10.94 -12.20
C TYR A 119 9.13 -11.73 -13.30
N SER A 120 10.44 -11.65 -13.45
CA SER A 120 11.21 -12.42 -14.42
C SER A 120 11.61 -13.81 -13.94
N LEU A 121 11.72 -14.03 -12.63
CA LEU A 121 12.13 -15.30 -12.01
C LEU A 121 11.22 -16.50 -12.34
N ILE A 122 10.06 -16.24 -12.87
CA ILE A 122 9.04 -17.25 -13.11
C ILE A 122 9.13 -17.89 -14.49
N GLU A 123 9.97 -17.34 -15.38
CA GLU A 123 10.27 -18.01 -16.65
C GLU A 123 11.06 -19.32 -16.44
N ASP A 124 11.85 -19.42 -15.38
CA ASP A 124 12.64 -20.61 -15.02
C ASP A 124 12.19 -21.20 -13.67
N MET A 125 11.13 -21.98 -13.67
CA MET A 125 10.60 -22.67 -12.47
C MET A 125 11.59 -23.67 -11.82
N HIS A 126 12.81 -23.77 -12.29
CA HIS A 126 13.83 -24.67 -11.74
C HIS A 126 14.77 -24.02 -10.70
N ASP A 127 14.87 -22.67 -10.63
CA ASP A 127 15.84 -21.99 -9.75
C ASP A 127 15.19 -21.13 -8.64
N ILE A 128 13.94 -21.44 -8.26
CA ILE A 128 13.18 -20.65 -7.29
C ILE A 128 13.86 -20.58 -5.91
N ASP A 129 14.48 -21.66 -5.46
CA ASP A 129 15.01 -21.76 -4.08
C ASP A 129 16.23 -20.85 -3.81
N GLU A 130 17.08 -20.57 -4.80
CA GLU A 130 18.26 -19.74 -4.58
C GLU A 130 17.95 -18.23 -4.55
N HIS A 131 16.93 -17.78 -5.29
CA HIS A 131 16.58 -16.38 -5.38
C HIS A 131 15.70 -15.90 -4.20
N PHE A 132 14.92 -16.80 -3.58
CA PHE A 132 14.17 -16.50 -2.36
C PHE A 132 15.08 -16.22 -1.14
N ALA A 133 16.33 -16.63 -1.16
CA ALA A 133 17.27 -16.41 -0.06
C ALA A 133 17.62 -14.93 0.19
N SER A 134 17.34 -14.04 -0.77
CA SER A 134 17.57 -12.59 -0.67
C SER A 134 16.34 -11.80 -0.22
N LEU A 135 15.17 -12.44 -0.13
CA LEU A 135 13.90 -11.79 0.24
C LEU A 135 13.61 -11.93 1.73
N SER A 136 12.95 -10.92 2.31
CA SER A 136 12.47 -11.01 3.69
C SER A 136 11.34 -12.05 3.81
N PRO A 137 11.11 -12.62 5.03
CA PRO A 137 10.01 -13.56 5.25
C PRO A 137 8.63 -13.00 4.86
N GLN A 138 8.41 -11.69 5.07
CA GLN A 138 7.17 -11.01 4.70
C GLN A 138 7.01 -10.88 3.18
N GLN A 139 8.10 -10.59 2.47
CA GLN A 139 8.12 -10.57 1.00
C GLN A 139 7.81 -11.94 0.42
N ILE A 140 8.39 -13.00 0.99
CA ILE A 140 8.12 -14.39 0.62
C ILE A 140 6.65 -14.73 0.86
N GLU A 141 6.08 -14.34 2.00
CA GLU A 141 4.68 -14.61 2.33
C GLU A 141 3.71 -13.87 1.38
N ALA A 142 3.99 -12.61 1.04
CA ALA A 142 3.19 -11.85 0.07
C ALA A 142 3.20 -12.52 -1.30
N ILE A 143 4.38 -12.96 -1.76
CA ILE A 143 4.55 -13.69 -3.01
C ILE A 143 3.82 -15.04 -2.96
N GLN A 144 3.94 -15.80 -1.87
CA GLN A 144 3.28 -17.10 -1.70
C GLN A 144 1.77 -16.98 -1.63
N ARG A 145 1.22 -15.91 -1.05
CA ARG A 145 -0.23 -15.65 -1.02
C ARG A 145 -0.76 -15.43 -2.43
N PHE A 146 -0.09 -14.59 -3.21
CA PHE A 146 -0.40 -14.38 -4.63
C PHE A 146 -0.36 -15.69 -5.43
N TRP A 147 0.71 -16.48 -5.26
CA TRP A 147 0.87 -17.79 -5.90
C TRP A 147 -0.18 -18.79 -5.47
N GLY A 148 -0.56 -18.81 -4.19
CA GLY A 148 -1.53 -19.75 -3.65
C GLY A 148 -2.90 -19.61 -4.31
N GLU A 149 -3.38 -18.40 -4.47
CA GLU A 149 -4.65 -18.12 -5.15
C GLU A 149 -4.60 -18.45 -6.65
N PHE A 150 -3.47 -18.19 -7.29
CA PHE A 150 -3.26 -18.48 -8.71
C PHE A 150 -3.02 -19.97 -8.99
N HIS A 151 -2.24 -20.64 -8.13
CA HIS A 151 -1.94 -22.08 -8.25
C HIS A 151 -3.19 -22.96 -8.11
N HIS A 152 -4.12 -22.59 -7.24
CA HIS A 152 -5.39 -23.30 -7.10
C HIS A 152 -6.25 -23.23 -8.37
N SER A 153 -6.22 -22.13 -9.10
CA SER A 153 -6.95 -21.99 -10.36
C SER A 153 -6.30 -22.75 -11.53
N VAL A 154 -4.99 -22.95 -11.49
CA VAL A 154 -4.21 -23.64 -12.54
C VAL A 154 -4.16 -25.15 -12.33
N GLN A 155 -4.04 -25.64 -11.08
CA GLN A 155 -3.98 -27.08 -10.78
C GLN A 155 -5.28 -27.82 -11.02
N GLN A 156 -6.44 -27.15 -10.99
CA GLN A 156 -7.72 -27.78 -11.29
C GLN A 156 -7.96 -28.07 -12.79
N ASN A 157 -7.16 -27.47 -13.67
CA ASN A 157 -7.30 -27.65 -15.11
C ASN A 157 -5.94 -28.05 -15.73
N ASN A 158 -5.76 -29.33 -15.96
CA ASN A 158 -4.60 -29.97 -16.60
C ASN A 158 -4.45 -29.59 -18.09
N ASN A 159 -4.63 -28.33 -18.47
CA ASN A 159 -4.66 -27.89 -19.86
C ASN A 159 -3.43 -27.03 -20.18
N SER A 160 -2.58 -27.51 -21.08
CA SER A 160 -1.37 -26.79 -21.55
C SER A 160 -1.67 -25.37 -22.05
N GLU A 161 -2.89 -25.15 -22.56
CA GLU A 161 -3.34 -23.85 -23.06
C GLU A 161 -3.50 -22.80 -21.93
N ILE A 162 -3.97 -23.24 -20.75
CA ILE A 162 -4.09 -22.40 -19.56
C ILE A 162 -2.70 -22.01 -19.03
N HIS A 163 -1.76 -22.95 -19.02
CA HIS A 163 -0.38 -22.68 -18.62
C HIS A 163 0.30 -21.66 -19.53
N HIS A 164 0.16 -21.80 -20.86
CA HIS A 164 0.68 -20.81 -21.81
C HIS A 164 0.00 -19.42 -21.69
N LYS A 165 -1.28 -19.40 -21.39
CA LYS A 165 -2.03 -18.15 -21.15
C LYS A 165 -1.54 -17.46 -19.88
N PHE A 166 -1.24 -18.23 -18.83
CA PHE A 166 -0.65 -17.77 -17.58
C PHE A 166 0.71 -17.13 -17.79
N LEU A 167 1.67 -17.85 -18.40
CA LEU A 167 3.02 -17.33 -18.64
C LEU A 167 3.01 -16.03 -19.45
N ARG A 168 2.14 -15.94 -20.46
CA ARG A 168 1.98 -14.71 -21.25
C ARG A 168 1.43 -13.54 -20.45
N THR A 169 0.53 -13.79 -19.50
CA THR A 169 -0.02 -12.75 -18.62
C THR A 169 1.03 -12.31 -17.61
N TRP A 170 1.82 -13.26 -17.12
CA TRP A 170 2.90 -13.01 -16.19
C TRP A 170 3.99 -12.08 -16.76
N GLN A 171 4.43 -12.32 -17.98
CA GLN A 171 5.40 -11.45 -18.68
C GLN A 171 4.91 -10.00 -18.81
N LEU A 172 3.60 -9.76 -18.72
CA LEU A 172 3.03 -8.42 -18.76
C LEU A 172 2.99 -7.73 -17.39
N LEU A 173 3.16 -8.44 -16.27
CA LEU A 173 2.95 -7.85 -14.94
C LEU A 173 3.92 -6.70 -14.66
N TYR A 174 5.21 -6.89 -14.90
CA TYR A 174 6.18 -5.81 -14.71
C TYR A 174 5.94 -4.61 -15.63
N PRO A 175 5.76 -4.78 -16.95
CA PRO A 175 5.37 -3.68 -17.83
C PRO A 175 4.08 -2.97 -17.44
N LEU A 176 3.08 -3.70 -16.92
CA LEU A 176 1.83 -3.11 -16.43
C LEU A 176 2.04 -2.34 -15.13
N TYR A 177 2.77 -2.91 -14.17
CA TYR A 177 3.15 -2.26 -12.93
C TYR A 177 3.87 -0.93 -13.19
N LYS A 178 4.93 -0.99 -13.99
CA LYS A 178 5.72 0.20 -14.32
C LYS A 178 4.93 1.21 -15.15
N GLY A 179 4.18 0.74 -16.13
CA GLY A 179 3.33 1.60 -16.95
C GLY A 179 2.25 2.31 -16.16
N LEU A 180 1.66 1.66 -15.15
CA LEU A 180 0.68 2.29 -14.26
C LEU A 180 1.32 3.37 -13.39
N GLN A 181 2.49 3.10 -12.81
CA GLN A 181 3.22 4.10 -12.03
C GLN A 181 3.54 5.34 -12.86
N ASP A 182 4.08 5.15 -14.07
CA ASP A 182 4.46 6.24 -14.95
C ASP A 182 3.24 7.07 -15.42
N ASP A 183 2.11 6.40 -15.72
CA ASP A 183 0.85 7.06 -16.11
C ASP A 183 0.23 7.87 -14.95
N LEU A 184 0.23 7.32 -13.75
CA LEU A 184 -0.27 8.02 -12.56
C LEU A 184 0.60 9.23 -12.20
N LEU A 185 1.93 9.07 -12.25
CA LEU A 185 2.87 10.13 -11.91
C LEU A 185 2.71 11.37 -12.81
N GLN A 186 2.42 11.16 -14.11
CA GLN A 186 2.18 12.27 -15.05
C GLN A 186 1.01 13.16 -14.63
N ASP A 187 0.01 12.61 -13.97
CA ASP A 187 -1.20 13.35 -13.53
C ASP A 187 -1.17 13.71 -12.03
N GLY A 188 -0.05 13.48 -11.33
CA GLY A 188 0.05 13.71 -9.89
C GLY A 188 -0.83 12.78 -9.05
N LEU A 189 -1.15 11.59 -9.59
CA LEU A 189 -1.98 10.58 -8.96
C LEU A 189 -1.14 9.43 -8.42
N THR A 190 -1.71 8.72 -7.43
CA THR A 190 -1.09 7.55 -6.82
C THR A 190 -2.13 6.59 -6.26
N TYR A 191 -1.70 5.41 -5.80
CA TYR A 191 -2.45 4.51 -4.92
C TYR A 191 -1.71 4.33 -3.60
N GLU A 192 -2.38 3.82 -2.56
CA GLU A 192 -1.86 3.83 -1.19
C GLU A 192 -0.46 3.22 -1.06
N GLY A 193 -0.22 2.01 -1.57
CA GLY A 193 1.10 1.37 -1.50
C GLY A 193 2.19 2.16 -2.21
N LEU A 194 1.90 2.69 -3.42
CA LEU A 194 2.85 3.51 -4.17
C LEU A 194 3.15 4.83 -3.46
N LEU A 195 2.14 5.45 -2.82
CA LEU A 195 2.32 6.66 -2.02
C LEU A 195 3.31 6.40 -0.87
N HIS A 196 3.12 5.30 -0.13
CA HIS A 196 4.01 4.93 0.97
C HIS A 196 5.44 4.74 0.47
N ARG A 197 5.63 3.95 -0.60
CA ARG A 197 6.95 3.74 -1.22
C ARG A 197 7.61 5.06 -1.61
N GLN A 198 6.90 5.93 -2.31
CA GLN A 198 7.46 7.19 -2.81
C GLN A 198 7.86 8.13 -1.68
N VAL A 199 7.05 8.23 -0.61
CA VAL A 199 7.39 9.02 0.57
C VAL A 199 8.67 8.49 1.23
N ILE A 200 8.81 7.17 1.38
CA ILE A 200 10.00 6.56 1.96
C ILE A 200 11.23 6.76 1.07
N GLU A 201 11.12 6.51 -0.23
CA GLU A 201 12.23 6.69 -1.18
C GLU A 201 12.69 8.15 -1.27
N GLN A 202 11.78 9.11 -1.12
CA GLN A 202 12.05 10.55 -1.18
C GLN A 202 12.15 11.20 0.20
N TRP A 203 12.26 10.42 1.28
CA TRP A 203 12.22 10.91 2.66
C TRP A 203 13.12 12.12 2.94
N ASN A 204 14.34 12.08 2.43
CA ASN A 204 15.33 13.15 2.61
C ASN A 204 15.06 14.41 1.77
N GLU A 205 14.15 14.32 0.80
CA GLU A 205 13.77 15.42 -0.10
C GLU A 205 12.52 16.16 0.39
N ILE A 206 11.79 15.58 1.36
CA ILE A 206 10.56 16.16 1.91
C ILE A 206 10.89 17.44 2.67
N PRO A 207 10.24 18.58 2.36
CA PRO A 207 10.43 19.83 3.08
C PRO A 207 10.13 19.70 4.58
N GLN A 208 10.97 20.29 5.43
CA GLN A 208 10.86 20.19 6.88
C GLN A 208 9.54 20.77 7.45
N ASP A 209 8.95 21.72 6.78
CA ASP A 209 7.68 22.34 7.14
C ASP A 209 6.46 21.43 6.94
N ARG A 210 6.62 20.30 6.23
CA ARG A 210 5.59 19.25 6.12
C ARG A 210 5.55 18.33 7.32
N PHE A 211 6.64 18.27 8.11
CA PHE A 211 6.68 17.45 9.31
C PHE A 211 6.06 18.16 10.51
N HIS A 212 5.29 17.42 11.29
CA HIS A 212 4.78 17.90 12.57
C HIS A 212 5.86 17.82 13.65
N GLU A 213 5.71 18.62 14.73
CA GLU A 213 6.71 18.66 15.81
C GLU A 213 6.86 17.29 16.50
N GLN A 214 5.76 16.61 16.73
CA GLN A 214 5.76 15.32 17.45
C GLN A 214 4.70 14.38 16.90
N TYR A 215 5.10 13.16 16.56
CA TYR A 215 4.22 12.09 16.14
C TYR A 215 4.06 11.05 17.26
N VAL A 216 2.83 10.56 17.45
CA VAL A 216 2.50 9.49 18.39
C VAL A 216 1.69 8.43 17.67
N PHE A 217 2.27 7.27 17.45
CA PHE A 217 1.63 6.14 16.79
C PHE A 217 0.93 5.26 17.83
N ILE A 218 -0.37 5.00 17.63
CA ILE A 218 -1.20 4.31 18.62
C ILE A 218 -2.02 3.20 17.96
N GLY A 219 -1.93 1.99 18.53
CA GLY A 219 -2.81 0.87 18.21
C GLY A 219 -2.40 0.06 17.00
N PHE A 220 -1.14 0.15 16.58
CA PHE A 220 -0.56 -0.71 15.55
C PHE A 220 -0.16 -2.06 16.15
N ASN A 221 -0.67 -3.16 15.59
CA ASN A 221 -0.33 -4.53 15.99
C ASN A 221 0.71 -5.15 15.06
N ALA A 222 0.67 -4.78 13.78
CA ALA A 222 1.63 -5.12 12.76
C ALA A 222 1.75 -3.92 11.82
N MET A 223 2.92 -3.71 11.27
CA MET A 223 3.24 -2.65 10.31
C MET A 223 3.90 -3.29 9.09
N THR A 224 3.68 -2.72 7.92
CA THR A 224 4.41 -3.08 6.71
C THR A 224 5.81 -2.47 6.74
N GLU A 225 6.67 -2.83 5.79
CA GLU A 225 8.04 -2.26 5.74
C GLU A 225 8.03 -0.75 5.43
N SER A 226 6.98 -0.26 4.78
CA SER A 226 6.81 1.17 4.52
C SER A 226 6.27 1.96 5.71
N GLU A 227 5.51 1.35 6.60
CA GLU A 227 4.96 1.97 7.80
C GLU A 227 5.98 2.01 8.95
#